data_b3909cc7b9ddc62334a0754bc527d1bb
#
_entry.id   b3909cc7b9ddc62334a0754bc527d1bb
#
_cell.length_a   1.000
_cell.length_b   1.000
_cell.length_c   1.000
_cell.angle_alpha   90.00
_cell.angle_beta   90.00
_cell.angle_gamma   90.00
#
_symmetry.space_group_name_H-M   'P 1'
#
loop_
_entity.id
_entity.type
_entity.pdbx_description
1 polymer ?
#
loop_
_entity_poly.entity_id
_entity_poly.type
_entity_poly.pdbx_seq_one_letter_code
_entity_poly.pdbx_strand_id
1 'polypeptide(L)'
;MKIGIDLGGSHIAIGVINNDGFIVEKVEKRLLAKEKKDIETAIESYIIKNVKDLKEKYKISEIGIAVPGTIYGTEIIKSVNLGVKNYNLAQNLKREIDLPIKIRNDAKCAAIAESKIGALKDYKRSIFLTLGTGIGGAVIINGKLLDTGDLPGCEFGHMIIQKDGIKCNCGKNGCFEKYASMKALKNNLRASLGLDETTRGQELLDMIRKNGEDEKIKTIVGEYIDYLSIGVSNLINIFEPEAIGIGGSFVYFSDVLLEKLKNNIQDKKYLFNNRDELIIVPAALGNDAGIIGSCQ
;
A
#
# COMPACT_ATOMS: atom_id res chain seq x y z
N MET A 1 2.23 -25.71 -2.87
CA MET A 1 2.20 -24.46 -2.09
C MET A 1 3.12 -23.43 -2.77
N LYS A 2 3.01 -22.16 -2.42
CA LYS A 2 3.84 -21.07 -2.95
C LYS A 2 4.53 -20.34 -1.80
N ILE A 3 5.63 -19.64 -2.09
CA ILE A 3 6.25 -18.71 -1.14
C ILE A 3 5.94 -17.29 -1.56
N GLY A 4 5.31 -16.52 -0.68
CA GLY A 4 5.13 -15.08 -0.81
C GLY A 4 6.14 -14.33 0.04
N ILE A 5 6.70 -13.27 -0.52
CA ILE A 5 7.68 -12.42 0.15
C ILE A 5 7.20 -10.98 0.08
N ASP A 6 7.22 -10.29 1.20
CA ASP A 6 6.97 -8.85 1.27
C ASP A 6 8.24 -8.12 1.72
N LEU A 7 8.79 -7.29 0.82
CA LEU A 7 9.98 -6.48 1.07
C LEU A 7 9.56 -5.06 1.44
N GLY A 8 9.69 -4.72 2.69
CA GLY A 8 9.53 -3.34 3.15
C GLY A 8 10.87 -2.64 3.40
N GLY A 9 10.88 -1.31 3.46
CA GLY A 9 12.11 -0.54 3.76
C GLY A 9 12.72 -0.79 5.13
N SER A 10 12.04 -1.53 6.00
CA SER A 10 12.47 -1.82 7.38
C SER A 10 12.29 -3.27 7.80
N HIS A 11 11.68 -4.11 6.99
CA HIS A 11 11.42 -5.51 7.30
C HIS A 11 11.33 -6.36 6.03
N ILE A 12 11.53 -7.66 6.19
CA ILE A 12 11.30 -8.70 5.18
C ILE A 12 10.39 -9.72 5.83
N ALA A 13 9.28 -10.05 5.20
CA ALA A 13 8.39 -11.10 5.63
C ALA A 13 8.25 -12.17 4.53
N ILE A 14 8.33 -13.45 4.90
CA ILE A 14 8.24 -14.59 4.01
C ILE A 14 7.16 -15.51 4.53
N GLY A 15 6.19 -15.88 3.69
CA GLY A 15 5.11 -16.78 4.06
C GLY A 15 4.96 -17.93 3.09
N VAL A 16 4.66 -19.12 3.61
CA VAL A 16 4.21 -20.27 2.81
C VAL A 16 2.69 -20.17 2.67
N ILE A 17 2.22 -20.20 1.43
CA ILE A 17 0.81 -20.00 1.09
C ILE A 17 0.26 -21.31 0.52
N ASN A 18 -0.86 -21.77 1.09
CA ASN A 18 -1.58 -22.95 0.62
C ASN A 18 -2.41 -22.65 -0.66
N ASN A 19 -3.07 -23.65 -1.21
CA ASN A 19 -3.87 -23.50 -2.43
C ASN A 19 -5.12 -22.62 -2.23
N ASP A 20 -5.58 -22.46 -0.99
CA ASP A 20 -6.73 -21.62 -0.65
C ASP A 20 -6.34 -20.15 -0.45
N GLY A 21 -5.04 -19.83 -0.55
CA GLY A 21 -4.52 -18.47 -0.42
C GLY A 21 -4.17 -18.06 1.03
N PHE A 22 -4.18 -18.99 1.99
CA PHE A 22 -3.86 -18.68 3.38
C PHE A 22 -2.40 -18.98 3.73
N ILE A 23 -1.83 -18.16 4.61
CA ILE A 23 -0.48 -18.35 5.14
C ILE A 23 -0.50 -19.50 6.16
N VAL A 24 0.34 -20.51 5.95
CA VAL A 24 0.48 -21.68 6.85
C VAL A 24 1.74 -21.61 7.71
N GLU A 25 2.78 -20.95 7.25
CA GLU A 25 3.99 -20.66 8.04
C GLU A 25 4.51 -19.28 7.62
N LYS A 26 4.97 -18.48 8.57
CA LYS A 26 5.52 -17.14 8.33
C LYS A 26 6.79 -16.93 9.13
N VAL A 27 7.79 -16.37 8.47
CA VAL A 27 9.00 -15.87 9.10
C VAL A 27 9.21 -14.41 8.72
N GLU A 28 9.66 -13.60 9.67
CA GLU A 28 9.88 -12.19 9.40
C GLU A 28 11.14 -11.68 10.11
N LYS A 29 11.74 -10.65 9.55
CA LYS A 29 12.94 -10.02 10.06
C LYS A 29 12.88 -8.52 9.90
N ARG A 30 13.23 -7.79 10.94
CA ARG A 30 13.51 -6.36 10.84
C ARG A 30 14.91 -6.13 10.29
N LEU A 31 15.02 -5.25 9.30
CA LEU A 31 16.31 -4.85 8.73
C LEU A 31 17.05 -3.91 9.69
N LEU A 32 18.26 -4.29 10.08
CA LEU A 32 19.11 -3.52 10.97
C LEU A 32 19.84 -2.40 10.20
N ALA A 33 20.26 -1.34 10.90
CA ALA A 33 20.98 -0.23 10.29
C ALA A 33 22.26 -0.66 9.56
N LYS A 34 22.98 -1.66 10.09
CA LYS A 34 24.18 -2.23 9.45
C LYS A 34 23.87 -2.95 8.13
N GLU A 35 22.72 -3.59 8.01
CA GLU A 35 22.28 -4.32 6.81
C GLU A 35 21.82 -3.37 5.72
N LYS A 36 21.37 -2.16 6.06
CA LYS A 36 20.99 -1.12 5.10
C LYS A 36 22.20 -0.53 4.34
N LYS A 37 23.44 -0.81 4.79
CA LYS A 37 24.65 -0.41 4.07
C LYS A 37 24.93 -1.30 2.86
N ASP A 38 24.50 -2.56 2.91
CA ASP A 38 24.54 -3.52 1.81
C ASP A 38 23.21 -4.27 1.79
N ILE A 39 22.17 -3.52 1.40
CA ILE A 39 20.79 -3.99 1.48
C ILE A 39 20.51 -5.14 0.52
N GLU A 40 21.14 -5.14 -0.66
CA GLU A 40 20.95 -6.16 -1.67
C GLU A 40 21.43 -7.51 -1.16
N THR A 41 22.67 -7.60 -0.68
CA THR A 41 23.22 -8.82 -0.08
C THR A 41 22.41 -9.27 1.15
N ALA A 42 21.93 -8.35 1.98
CA ALA A 42 21.13 -8.67 3.16
C ALA A 42 19.77 -9.28 2.78
N ILE A 43 19.10 -8.75 1.75
CA ILE A 43 17.83 -9.27 1.22
C ILE A 43 18.07 -10.66 0.62
N GLU A 44 19.03 -10.80 -0.28
CA GLU A 44 19.31 -12.06 -0.98
C GLU A 44 19.63 -13.18 -0.01
N SER A 45 20.57 -12.94 0.91
CA SER A 45 20.99 -13.95 1.90
C SER A 45 19.83 -14.41 2.78
N TYR A 46 18.97 -13.49 3.21
CA TYR A 46 17.81 -13.83 4.04
C TYR A 46 16.78 -14.64 3.26
N ILE A 47 16.48 -14.25 2.03
CA ILE A 47 15.55 -14.97 1.16
C ILE A 47 16.07 -16.36 0.85
N ILE A 48 17.32 -16.49 0.37
CA ILE A 48 17.92 -17.77 -0.02
C ILE A 48 17.87 -18.76 1.15
N LYS A 49 18.32 -18.32 2.33
CA LYS A 49 18.30 -19.17 3.54
C LYS A 49 16.90 -19.69 3.83
N ASN A 50 15.92 -18.77 4.00
CA ASN A 50 14.58 -19.17 4.42
C ASN A 50 13.83 -19.97 3.34
N VAL A 51 14.05 -19.67 2.06
CA VAL A 51 13.46 -20.46 0.97
C VAL A 51 14.03 -21.89 0.96
N LYS A 52 15.32 -22.09 1.19
CA LYS A 52 15.92 -23.42 1.32
C LYS A 52 15.33 -24.18 2.50
N ASP A 53 15.25 -23.56 3.68
CA ASP A 53 14.67 -24.17 4.90
C ASP A 53 13.19 -24.54 4.69
N LEU A 54 12.40 -23.68 4.02
CA LEU A 54 10.99 -23.93 3.76
C LEU A 54 10.77 -25.02 2.67
N LYS A 55 11.65 -25.14 1.68
CA LYS A 55 11.61 -26.21 0.66
C LYS A 55 11.84 -27.59 1.25
N GLU A 56 12.55 -27.72 2.36
CA GLU A 56 12.70 -29.00 3.08
C GLU A 56 11.40 -29.47 3.71
N LYS A 57 10.55 -28.52 4.15
CA LYS A 57 9.28 -28.80 4.83
C LYS A 57 8.09 -28.90 3.86
N TYR A 58 8.12 -28.13 2.77
CA TYR A 58 6.97 -27.93 1.89
C TYR A 58 7.33 -28.13 0.42
N LYS A 59 6.41 -28.73 -0.34
CA LYS A 59 6.52 -28.79 -1.80
C LYS A 59 6.13 -27.41 -2.39
N ILE A 60 7.14 -26.58 -2.66
CA ILE A 60 6.98 -25.23 -3.20
C ILE A 60 7.04 -25.26 -4.73
N SER A 61 6.13 -24.57 -5.40
CA SER A 61 6.05 -24.49 -6.87
C SER A 61 6.55 -23.18 -7.46
N GLU A 62 6.42 -22.07 -6.74
CA GLU A 62 6.84 -20.74 -7.20
C GLU A 62 7.05 -19.77 -6.04
N ILE A 63 7.73 -18.66 -6.33
CA ILE A 63 7.97 -17.56 -5.40
C ILE A 63 7.38 -16.27 -5.99
N GLY A 64 6.56 -15.57 -5.20
CA GLY A 64 6.11 -14.22 -5.47
C GLY A 64 6.79 -13.23 -4.53
N ILE A 65 7.18 -12.06 -5.03
CA ILE A 65 7.82 -11.02 -4.23
C ILE A 65 7.08 -9.69 -4.42
N ALA A 66 6.56 -9.14 -3.34
CA ALA A 66 6.00 -7.81 -3.27
C ALA A 66 7.11 -6.81 -2.91
N VAL A 67 7.25 -5.73 -3.67
CA VAL A 67 8.32 -4.74 -3.51
C VAL A 67 7.77 -3.33 -3.65
N PRO A 68 8.11 -2.39 -2.76
CA PRO A 68 7.75 -0.99 -2.94
C PRO A 68 8.57 -0.35 -4.06
N GLY A 69 7.93 0.41 -4.92
CA GLY A 69 8.58 1.18 -5.98
C GLY A 69 8.21 0.77 -7.40
N THR A 70 9.02 1.22 -8.36
CA THR A 70 8.81 0.99 -9.79
C THR A 70 9.48 -0.29 -10.23
N ILE A 71 8.72 -1.18 -10.87
CA ILE A 71 9.19 -2.49 -11.35
C ILE A 71 8.92 -2.55 -12.85
N TYR A 72 9.88 -3.10 -13.60
CA TYR A 72 9.76 -3.43 -15.01
C TYR A 72 10.12 -4.90 -15.21
N GLY A 73 9.16 -5.69 -15.63
CA GLY A 73 9.32 -7.14 -15.68
C GLY A 73 9.65 -7.72 -14.29
N THR A 74 10.89 -8.17 -14.10
CA THR A 74 11.41 -8.69 -12.81
C THR A 74 12.52 -7.81 -12.22
N GLU A 75 12.78 -6.65 -12.81
CA GLU A 75 13.77 -5.70 -12.35
C GLU A 75 13.14 -4.60 -11.51
N ILE A 76 13.75 -4.29 -10.37
CA ILE A 76 13.39 -3.17 -9.52
C ILE A 76 14.13 -1.94 -10.05
N ILE A 77 13.43 -1.14 -10.87
CA ILE A 77 14.04 0.06 -11.48
C ILE A 77 14.43 1.07 -10.41
N LYS A 78 13.54 1.28 -9.45
CA LYS A 78 13.80 2.19 -8.33
C LYS A 78 12.88 1.87 -7.15
N SER A 79 13.49 1.69 -6.01
CA SER A 79 12.77 1.63 -4.72
C SER A 79 13.44 2.56 -3.72
N VAL A 80 12.79 3.71 -3.46
CA VAL A 80 13.30 4.72 -2.51
C VAL A 80 13.31 4.16 -1.09
N ASN A 81 12.30 3.37 -0.75
CA ASN A 81 12.16 2.79 0.60
C ASN A 81 13.22 1.73 0.89
N LEU A 82 13.64 0.98 -0.12
CA LEU A 82 14.75 0.01 -0.01
C LEU A 82 16.11 0.66 -0.26
N GLY A 83 16.17 1.82 -0.91
CA GLY A 83 17.43 2.47 -1.28
C GLY A 83 18.13 1.81 -2.48
N VAL A 84 17.40 1.07 -3.34
CA VAL A 84 17.95 0.35 -4.49
C VAL A 84 17.53 0.96 -5.82
N LYS A 85 18.35 0.75 -6.87
CA LYS A 85 18.11 1.18 -8.24
C LYS A 85 18.68 0.18 -9.22
N ASN A 86 17.92 -0.15 -10.29
CA ASN A 86 18.32 -1.13 -11.32
C ASN A 86 18.75 -2.46 -10.70
N TYR A 87 17.95 -2.96 -9.76
CA TYR A 87 18.28 -4.15 -8.97
C TYR A 87 17.58 -5.39 -9.53
N ASN A 88 18.37 -6.34 -10.04
CA ASN A 88 17.91 -7.59 -10.65
C ASN A 88 17.72 -8.71 -9.62
N LEU A 89 16.92 -8.49 -8.60
CA LEU A 89 16.70 -9.42 -7.50
C LEU A 89 16.33 -10.84 -7.98
N ALA A 90 15.39 -10.97 -8.91
CA ALA A 90 14.97 -12.28 -9.41
C ALA A 90 16.13 -13.05 -10.08
N GLN A 91 16.97 -12.36 -10.86
CA GLN A 91 18.11 -12.98 -11.51
C GLN A 91 19.17 -13.43 -10.50
N ASN A 92 19.42 -12.62 -9.47
CA ASN A 92 20.37 -12.97 -8.42
C ASN A 92 19.89 -14.18 -7.61
N LEU A 93 18.61 -14.22 -7.22
CA LEU A 93 18.03 -15.34 -6.50
C LEU A 93 18.04 -16.64 -7.32
N LYS A 94 17.84 -16.59 -8.64
CA LYS A 94 17.85 -17.75 -9.53
C LYS A 94 19.20 -18.48 -9.59
N ARG A 95 20.29 -17.86 -9.14
CA ARG A 95 21.60 -18.53 -9.03
C ARG A 95 21.61 -19.63 -7.96
N GLU A 96 20.75 -19.48 -6.95
CA GLU A 96 20.69 -20.33 -5.77
C GLU A 96 19.35 -21.06 -5.59
N ILE A 97 18.30 -20.59 -6.27
CA ILE A 97 16.94 -21.07 -6.12
C ILE A 97 16.39 -21.45 -7.50
N ASP A 98 16.18 -22.76 -7.70
CA ASP A 98 15.56 -23.29 -8.91
C ASP A 98 14.03 -23.33 -8.75
N LEU A 99 13.40 -22.16 -8.83
CA LEU A 99 11.96 -21.97 -8.82
C LEU A 99 11.59 -20.76 -9.68
N PRO A 100 10.41 -20.73 -10.30
CA PRO A 100 9.86 -19.53 -10.91
C PRO A 100 9.73 -18.39 -9.89
N ILE A 101 10.25 -17.21 -10.24
CA ILE A 101 10.17 -16.01 -9.38
C ILE A 101 9.45 -14.91 -10.14
N LYS A 102 8.42 -14.33 -9.48
CA LYS A 102 7.67 -13.17 -9.95
C LYS A 102 7.90 -12.01 -8.98
N ILE A 103 8.06 -10.80 -9.51
CA ILE A 103 8.16 -9.58 -8.70
C ILE A 103 7.02 -8.66 -9.10
N ARG A 104 6.36 -8.04 -8.12
CA ARG A 104 5.26 -7.09 -8.33
C ARG A 104 5.30 -5.98 -7.28
N ASN A 105 4.76 -4.84 -7.65
CA ASN A 105 4.62 -3.72 -6.70
C ASN A 105 3.74 -4.12 -5.50
N ASP A 106 4.12 -3.68 -4.30
CA ASP A 106 3.48 -3.99 -3.01
C ASP A 106 1.99 -3.60 -2.95
N ALA A 107 1.63 -2.42 -3.44
CA ALA A 107 0.23 -1.99 -3.47
C ALA A 107 -0.61 -2.84 -4.44
N LYS A 108 -0.03 -3.26 -5.58
CA LYS A 108 -0.68 -4.17 -6.52
C LYS A 108 -0.88 -5.55 -5.89
N CYS A 109 0.11 -6.07 -5.16
CA CYS A 109 -0.03 -7.32 -4.41
C CYS A 109 -1.15 -7.22 -3.36
N ALA A 110 -1.15 -6.15 -2.56
CA ALA A 110 -2.20 -5.94 -1.56
C ALA A 110 -3.60 -5.87 -2.18
N ALA A 111 -3.76 -5.17 -3.31
CA ALA A 111 -5.02 -5.12 -4.04
C ALA A 111 -5.51 -6.50 -4.48
N ILE A 112 -4.61 -7.33 -5.01
CA ILE A 112 -4.94 -8.70 -5.43
C ILE A 112 -5.38 -9.54 -4.23
N ALA A 113 -4.65 -9.48 -3.12
CA ALA A 113 -4.98 -10.22 -1.91
C ALA A 113 -6.37 -9.82 -1.36
N GLU A 114 -6.62 -8.51 -1.22
CA GLU A 114 -7.88 -7.98 -0.74
C GLU A 114 -9.06 -8.35 -1.66
N SER A 115 -8.83 -8.42 -2.98
CA SER A 115 -9.87 -8.83 -3.95
C SER A 115 -10.12 -10.33 -3.98
N LYS A 116 -9.20 -11.14 -3.50
CA LYS A 116 -9.34 -12.61 -3.49
C LYS A 116 -9.94 -13.15 -2.20
N ILE A 117 -9.44 -12.70 -1.06
CA ILE A 117 -9.80 -13.24 0.26
C ILE A 117 -10.02 -12.16 1.33
N GLY A 118 -9.83 -10.88 1.00
CA GLY A 118 -9.95 -9.77 1.93
C GLY A 118 -11.27 -8.99 1.81
N ALA A 119 -11.21 -7.69 2.13
CA ALA A 119 -12.36 -6.80 2.19
C ALA A 119 -13.05 -6.55 0.84
N LEU A 120 -12.38 -6.83 -0.27
CA LEU A 120 -12.87 -6.59 -1.62
C LEU A 120 -13.29 -7.85 -2.38
N LYS A 121 -13.36 -9.01 -1.72
CA LYS A 121 -13.57 -10.33 -2.37
C LYS A 121 -14.91 -10.47 -3.08
N ASP A 122 -15.92 -9.77 -2.64
CA ASP A 122 -17.29 -9.89 -3.15
C ASP A 122 -17.59 -8.89 -4.30
N TYR A 123 -16.59 -8.06 -4.69
CA TYR A 123 -16.75 -7.01 -5.69
C TYR A 123 -15.97 -7.32 -6.96
N LYS A 124 -16.64 -7.27 -8.11
CA LYS A 124 -16.02 -7.51 -9.42
C LYS A 124 -15.18 -6.34 -9.91
N ARG A 125 -15.61 -5.11 -9.60
CA ARG A 125 -14.88 -3.87 -9.90
C ARG A 125 -14.57 -3.15 -8.60
N SER A 126 -13.31 -3.10 -8.26
CA SER A 126 -12.89 -2.44 -7.03
C SER A 126 -11.60 -1.66 -7.23
N ILE A 127 -11.41 -0.67 -6.39
CA ILE A 127 -10.16 0.07 -6.27
C ILE A 127 -9.58 -0.22 -4.90
N PHE A 128 -8.29 -0.49 -4.86
CA PHE A 128 -7.54 -0.55 -3.62
C PHE A 128 -6.61 0.66 -3.55
N LEU A 129 -6.63 1.35 -2.42
CA LEU A 129 -5.71 2.42 -2.09
C LEU A 129 -4.89 2.02 -0.87
N THR A 130 -3.60 2.24 -0.89
CA THR A 130 -2.76 2.16 0.31
C THR A 130 -2.35 3.56 0.73
N LEU A 131 -2.82 4.01 1.90
CA LEU A 131 -2.51 5.31 2.47
C LEU A 131 -1.52 5.12 3.62
N GLY A 132 -0.25 5.47 3.36
CA GLY A 132 0.85 5.31 4.29
C GLY A 132 1.80 6.51 4.25
N THR A 133 3.09 6.26 4.04
CA THR A 133 4.10 7.30 3.75
C THR A 133 3.76 8.04 2.47
N GLY A 134 3.23 7.31 1.47
CA GLY A 134 2.72 7.82 0.22
C GLY A 134 1.31 7.29 -0.04
N ILE A 135 0.86 7.41 -1.29
CA ILE A 135 -0.37 6.84 -1.81
C ILE A 135 -0.05 5.94 -2.99
N GLY A 136 -0.30 4.65 -2.81
CA GLY A 136 -0.30 3.68 -3.90
C GLY A 136 -1.69 3.12 -4.13
N GLY A 137 -1.84 2.29 -5.16
CA GLY A 137 -3.11 1.63 -5.38
C GLY A 137 -3.16 0.81 -6.66
N ALA A 138 -4.32 0.18 -6.87
CA ALA A 138 -4.60 -0.61 -8.05
C ALA A 138 -6.09 -0.68 -8.32
N VAL A 139 -6.44 -1.02 -9.55
CA VAL A 139 -7.82 -1.27 -9.99
C VAL A 139 -7.98 -2.77 -10.26
N ILE A 140 -9.06 -3.33 -9.78
CA ILE A 140 -9.48 -4.71 -10.05
C ILE A 140 -10.72 -4.66 -10.92
N ILE A 141 -10.70 -5.37 -12.04
CA ILE A 141 -11.83 -5.52 -12.97
C ILE A 141 -12.06 -7.00 -13.21
N ASN A 142 -13.28 -7.46 -12.94
CA ASN A 142 -13.64 -8.88 -13.03
C ASN A 142 -12.70 -9.81 -12.24
N GLY A 143 -12.29 -9.37 -11.03
CA GLY A 143 -11.40 -10.12 -10.16
C GLY A 143 -9.95 -10.19 -10.63
N LYS A 144 -9.57 -9.38 -11.64
CA LYS A 144 -8.20 -9.29 -12.18
C LYS A 144 -7.66 -7.88 -12.03
N LEU A 145 -6.36 -7.80 -11.76
CA LEU A 145 -5.66 -6.52 -11.78
C LEU A 145 -5.80 -5.88 -13.16
N LEU A 146 -6.14 -4.59 -13.21
CA LEU A 146 -6.05 -3.82 -14.43
C LEU A 146 -4.58 -3.83 -14.89
N ASP A 147 -4.34 -4.53 -15.98
CA ASP A 147 -3.01 -4.65 -16.55
C ASP A 147 -2.65 -3.38 -17.32
N THR A 148 -1.57 -2.74 -16.90
CA THR A 148 -1.00 -1.57 -17.56
C THR A 148 0.24 -1.91 -18.39
N GLY A 149 0.46 -3.20 -18.62
CA GLY A 149 1.63 -3.74 -19.31
C GLY A 149 2.91 -3.57 -18.47
N ASP A 150 4.03 -3.43 -19.15
CA ASP A 150 5.35 -3.30 -18.49
C ASP A 150 5.59 -1.92 -17.86
N LEU A 151 4.74 -0.95 -18.15
CA LEU A 151 4.87 0.40 -17.59
C LEU A 151 4.17 0.51 -16.23
N PRO A 152 4.72 1.31 -15.31
CA PRO A 152 4.05 1.60 -14.05
C PRO A 152 2.75 2.36 -14.34
N GLY A 153 1.61 1.76 -13.99
CA GLY A 153 0.30 2.37 -14.09
C GLY A 153 -0.38 2.41 -12.73
N CYS A 154 -1.52 3.10 -12.66
CA CYS A 154 -2.27 3.29 -11.42
C CYS A 154 -1.46 4.04 -10.33
N GLU A 155 -0.61 4.99 -10.75
CA GLU A 155 0.17 5.85 -9.87
C GLU A 155 -0.73 6.97 -9.27
N PHE A 156 -1.76 6.57 -8.53
CA PHE A 156 -2.82 7.47 -8.04
C PHE A 156 -2.30 8.58 -7.15
N GLY A 157 -1.29 8.30 -6.33
CA GLY A 157 -0.65 9.30 -5.48
C GLY A 157 -0.03 10.47 -6.24
N HIS A 158 0.25 10.27 -7.54
CA HIS A 158 0.84 11.29 -8.40
C HIS A 158 -0.16 12.01 -9.32
N MET A 159 -1.47 11.77 -9.14
CA MET A 159 -2.51 12.63 -9.73
C MET A 159 -2.38 14.04 -9.16
N ILE A 160 -2.44 15.04 -10.03
CA ILE A 160 -2.44 16.45 -9.61
C ILE A 160 -3.86 16.80 -9.19
N ILE A 161 -4.06 17.06 -7.90
CA ILE A 161 -5.34 17.49 -7.32
C ILE A 161 -5.34 18.98 -6.95
N GLN A 162 -4.17 19.59 -6.93
CA GLN A 162 -4.02 21.00 -6.61
C GLN A 162 -3.04 21.63 -7.61
N LYS A 163 -3.56 22.47 -8.52
CA LYS A 163 -2.71 23.22 -9.47
C LYS A 163 -1.73 24.11 -8.69
N ASP A 164 -0.47 24.08 -9.12
CA ASP A 164 0.62 24.89 -8.53
C ASP A 164 0.83 24.66 -7.01
N GLY A 165 0.43 23.49 -6.52
CA GLY A 165 0.49 23.13 -5.12
C GLY A 165 1.87 22.64 -4.65
N ILE A 166 1.88 21.86 -3.56
CA ILE A 166 3.10 21.40 -2.88
C ILE A 166 3.97 20.57 -3.83
N LYS A 167 5.28 20.85 -3.85
CA LYS A 167 6.27 20.11 -4.64
C LYS A 167 6.34 18.65 -4.21
N CYS A 168 6.22 17.75 -5.17
CA CYS A 168 6.32 16.30 -4.97
C CYS A 168 7.72 15.79 -5.36
N ASN A 169 8.17 14.71 -4.72
CA ASN A 169 9.43 14.04 -5.03
C ASN A 169 9.47 13.43 -6.44
N CYS A 170 8.31 13.28 -7.11
CA CYS A 170 8.24 12.87 -8.52
C CYS A 170 8.58 13.99 -9.51
N GLY A 171 8.86 15.21 -9.03
CA GLY A 171 9.20 16.39 -9.82
C GLY A 171 8.01 17.30 -10.16
N LYS A 172 6.77 16.86 -9.96
CA LYS A 172 5.54 17.65 -10.19
C LYS A 172 5.13 18.42 -8.94
N ASN A 173 4.19 19.36 -9.11
CA ASN A 173 3.53 20.03 -8.00
C ASN A 173 2.08 19.55 -7.88
N GLY A 174 1.53 19.55 -6.65
CA GLY A 174 0.12 19.31 -6.39
C GLY A 174 -0.33 17.86 -6.41
N CYS A 175 0.59 16.90 -6.30
CA CYS A 175 0.26 15.48 -6.26
C CYS A 175 -0.62 15.12 -5.06
N PHE A 176 -1.60 14.25 -5.26
CA PHE A 176 -2.55 13.75 -4.26
C PHE A 176 -1.86 13.25 -2.98
N GLU A 177 -0.75 12.52 -3.12
CA GLU A 177 0.05 12.01 -2.01
C GLU A 177 0.50 13.10 -1.03
N LYS A 178 0.78 14.31 -1.52
CA LYS A 178 1.29 15.41 -0.70
C LYS A 178 0.25 15.97 0.26
N TYR A 179 -1.03 15.72 0.00
CA TYR A 179 -2.15 16.24 0.77
C TYR A 179 -2.89 15.15 1.55
N ALA A 180 -3.04 13.98 0.96
CA ALA A 180 -3.91 12.93 1.48
C ALA A 180 -3.21 11.63 1.88
N SER A 181 -1.86 11.58 1.91
CA SER A 181 -1.17 10.48 2.58
C SER A 181 -1.32 10.56 4.09
N MET A 182 -1.24 9.42 4.79
CA MET A 182 -1.22 9.42 6.26
C MET A 182 0.00 10.16 6.84
N LYS A 183 1.09 10.22 6.06
CA LYS A 183 2.25 11.05 6.41
C LYS A 183 1.89 12.54 6.39
N ALA A 184 1.12 12.99 5.39
CA ALA A 184 0.68 14.38 5.29
C ALA A 184 -0.18 14.76 6.52
N LEU A 185 -1.20 13.96 6.85
CA LEU A 185 -2.03 14.17 8.05
C LEU A 185 -1.19 14.26 9.32
N LYS A 186 -0.30 13.28 9.55
CA LYS A 186 0.55 13.24 10.74
C LYS A 186 1.48 14.45 10.84
N ASN A 187 2.05 14.88 9.73
CA ASN A 187 2.92 16.05 9.70
C ASN A 187 2.16 17.35 9.97
N ASN A 188 0.96 17.50 9.38
CA ASN A 188 0.11 18.67 9.63
C ASN A 188 -0.32 18.75 11.10
N LEU A 189 -0.70 17.61 11.70
CA LEU A 189 -1.02 17.55 13.13
C LEU A 189 0.17 17.97 13.99
N ARG A 190 1.37 17.42 13.74
CA ARG A 190 2.57 17.78 14.51
C ARG A 190 2.88 19.28 14.38
N ALA A 191 2.92 19.80 13.17
CA ALA A 191 3.23 21.21 12.93
C ALA A 191 2.24 22.15 13.61
N SER A 192 0.95 21.91 13.48
CA SER A 192 -0.10 22.80 13.99
C SER A 192 -0.27 22.72 15.51
N LEU A 193 0.05 21.56 16.10
CA LEU A 193 -0.03 21.35 17.55
C LEU A 193 1.32 21.60 18.27
N GLY A 194 2.37 21.98 17.52
CA GLY A 194 3.70 22.21 18.08
C GLY A 194 4.37 20.95 18.66
N LEU A 195 4.08 19.78 18.06
CA LEU A 195 4.59 18.50 18.52
C LEU A 195 5.90 18.13 17.82
N ASP A 196 6.73 17.36 18.51
CA ASP A 196 7.98 16.84 18.00
C ASP A 196 7.75 15.81 16.86
N GLU A 197 8.70 15.74 15.92
CA GLU A 197 8.64 14.76 14.80
C GLU A 197 8.65 13.30 15.28
N THR A 198 9.16 13.03 16.48
CA THR A 198 9.18 11.71 17.10
C THR A 198 7.84 11.28 17.67
N THR A 199 6.86 12.20 17.83
CA THR A 199 5.50 11.87 18.28
C THR A 199 4.91 10.77 17.40
N ARG A 200 4.57 9.64 18.01
CA ARG A 200 4.16 8.44 17.28
C ARG A 200 2.75 8.58 16.71
N GLY A 201 2.48 7.84 15.62
CA GLY A 201 1.16 7.83 14.97
C GLY A 201 0.02 7.45 15.94
N GLN A 202 0.27 6.57 16.89
CA GLN A 202 -0.72 6.19 17.90
C GLN A 202 -1.07 7.36 18.82
N GLU A 203 -0.08 8.14 19.24
CA GLU A 203 -0.31 9.33 20.09
C GLU A 203 -1.17 10.37 19.35
N LEU A 204 -0.90 10.59 18.06
CA LEU A 204 -1.70 11.48 17.20
C LEU A 204 -3.14 10.97 17.05
N LEU A 205 -3.33 9.66 16.88
CA LEU A 205 -4.65 9.05 16.83
C LEU A 205 -5.42 9.24 18.14
N ASP A 206 -4.75 9.02 19.27
CA ASP A 206 -5.36 9.22 20.58
C ASP A 206 -5.75 10.68 20.84
N MET A 207 -4.95 11.63 20.31
CA MET A 207 -5.32 13.07 20.35
C MET A 207 -6.57 13.36 19.52
N ILE A 208 -6.68 12.80 18.31
CA ILE A 208 -7.89 12.96 17.48
C ILE A 208 -9.11 12.37 18.20
N ARG A 209 -8.98 11.18 18.80
CA ARG A 209 -10.10 10.53 19.53
C ARG A 209 -10.55 11.31 20.76
N LYS A 210 -9.59 11.84 21.53
CA LYS A 210 -9.88 12.55 22.78
C LYS A 210 -10.32 13.99 22.57
N ASN A 211 -9.77 14.67 21.57
CA ASN A 211 -9.91 16.09 21.35
C ASN A 211 -10.45 16.42 19.95
N GLY A 212 -11.28 15.52 19.37
CA GLY A 212 -11.83 15.71 18.03
C GLY A 212 -12.68 16.96 17.84
N GLU A 213 -13.18 17.54 18.94
CA GLU A 213 -13.92 18.81 18.97
C GLU A 213 -13.03 20.05 19.12
N ASP A 214 -11.71 19.88 19.36
CA ASP A 214 -10.76 20.99 19.32
C ASP A 214 -10.70 21.57 17.91
N GLU A 215 -10.89 22.88 17.78
CA GLU A 215 -11.02 23.57 16.48
C GLU A 215 -9.78 23.39 15.59
N LYS A 216 -8.59 23.29 16.16
CA LYS A 216 -7.36 23.05 15.37
C LYS A 216 -7.34 21.63 14.81
N ILE A 217 -7.64 20.63 15.65
CA ILE A 217 -7.66 19.22 15.21
C ILE A 217 -8.77 19.02 14.17
N LYS A 218 -9.95 19.60 14.41
CA LYS A 218 -11.10 19.55 13.51
C LYS A 218 -10.78 20.16 12.14
N THR A 219 -10.12 21.32 12.12
CA THR A 219 -9.68 21.99 10.89
C THR A 219 -8.69 21.11 10.12
N ILE A 220 -7.65 20.58 10.76
CA ILE A 220 -6.61 19.76 10.11
C ILE A 220 -7.21 18.46 9.55
N VAL A 221 -8.04 17.79 10.35
CA VAL A 221 -8.73 16.57 9.90
C VAL A 221 -9.70 16.87 8.76
N GLY A 222 -10.42 17.99 8.84
CA GLY A 222 -11.34 18.47 7.79
C GLY A 222 -10.62 18.71 6.47
N GLU A 223 -9.53 19.48 6.47
CA GLU A 223 -8.70 19.73 5.28
C GLU A 223 -8.14 18.44 4.68
N TYR A 224 -7.66 17.53 5.53
CA TYR A 224 -7.18 16.23 5.09
C TYR A 224 -8.30 15.43 4.39
N ILE A 225 -9.49 15.40 4.97
CA ILE A 225 -10.67 14.72 4.41
C ILE A 225 -11.09 15.37 3.10
N ASP A 226 -11.05 16.70 2.98
CA ASP A 226 -11.36 17.41 1.73
C ASP A 226 -10.44 16.94 0.58
N TYR A 227 -9.13 16.95 0.79
CA TYR A 227 -8.18 16.48 -0.22
C TYR A 227 -8.31 14.99 -0.52
N LEU A 228 -8.55 14.16 0.50
CA LEU A 228 -8.77 12.73 0.32
C LEU A 228 -10.03 12.48 -0.51
N SER A 229 -11.10 13.21 -0.23
CA SER A 229 -12.37 13.14 -0.96
C SER A 229 -12.23 13.52 -2.42
N ILE A 230 -11.46 14.57 -2.76
CA ILE A 230 -11.19 14.95 -4.15
C ILE A 230 -10.52 13.80 -4.90
N GLY A 231 -9.44 13.23 -4.35
CA GLY A 231 -8.72 12.15 -5.01
C GLY A 231 -9.56 10.88 -5.16
N VAL A 232 -10.28 10.49 -4.12
CA VAL A 232 -11.17 9.32 -4.14
C VAL A 232 -12.32 9.51 -5.13
N SER A 233 -12.94 10.69 -5.16
CA SER A 233 -14.04 10.99 -6.09
C SER A 233 -13.60 10.99 -7.55
N ASN A 234 -12.39 11.49 -7.84
CA ASN A 234 -11.82 11.39 -9.17
C ASN A 234 -11.71 9.93 -9.63
N LEU A 235 -11.24 9.04 -8.75
CA LEU A 235 -11.14 7.61 -9.05
C LEU A 235 -12.52 6.96 -9.23
N ILE A 236 -13.50 7.35 -8.42
CA ILE A 236 -14.88 6.86 -8.57
C ILE A 236 -15.46 7.30 -9.92
N ASN A 237 -15.29 8.58 -10.28
CA ASN A 237 -15.82 9.12 -11.54
C ASN A 237 -15.15 8.50 -12.78
N ILE A 238 -13.88 8.07 -12.69
CA ILE A 238 -13.14 7.46 -13.80
C ILE A 238 -13.45 5.98 -13.96
N PHE A 239 -13.44 5.21 -12.85
CA PHE A 239 -13.49 3.75 -12.90
C PHE A 239 -14.83 3.16 -12.50
N GLU A 240 -15.70 3.95 -11.88
CA GLU A 240 -17.01 3.53 -11.39
C GLU A 240 -16.96 2.18 -10.62
N PRO A 241 -16.13 2.08 -9.56
CA PRO A 241 -15.97 0.84 -8.81
C PRO A 241 -17.23 0.52 -8.01
N GLU A 242 -17.46 -0.77 -7.70
CA GLU A 242 -18.49 -1.21 -6.77
C GLU A 242 -18.06 -0.91 -5.33
N ALA A 243 -16.76 -1.02 -5.04
CA ALA A 243 -16.20 -0.74 -3.73
C ALA A 243 -14.77 -0.18 -3.81
N ILE A 244 -14.37 0.56 -2.77
CA ILE A 244 -13.00 1.02 -2.55
C ILE A 244 -12.49 0.45 -1.24
N GLY A 245 -11.37 -0.27 -1.29
CA GLY A 245 -10.63 -0.72 -0.12
C GLY A 245 -9.51 0.26 0.21
N ILE A 246 -9.35 0.62 1.48
CA ILE A 246 -8.28 1.51 1.92
C ILE A 246 -7.39 0.79 2.93
N GLY A 247 -6.15 0.56 2.55
CA GLY A 247 -5.11 -0.07 3.36
C GLY A 247 -4.04 0.91 3.85
N GLY A 248 -2.89 0.35 4.23
CA GLY A 248 -1.80 1.11 4.82
C GLY A 248 -2.11 1.57 6.25
N SER A 249 -1.40 2.59 6.72
CA SER A 249 -1.62 3.08 8.09
C SER A 249 -2.98 3.80 8.30
N PHE A 250 -3.76 4.00 7.23
CA PHE A 250 -5.14 4.49 7.32
C PHE A 250 -6.03 3.54 8.14
N VAL A 251 -5.80 2.23 8.04
CA VAL A 251 -6.61 1.22 8.76
C VAL A 251 -6.66 1.50 10.26
N TYR A 252 -5.56 1.96 10.86
CA TYR A 252 -5.51 2.31 12.29
C TYR A 252 -6.32 3.57 12.63
N PHE A 253 -6.61 4.42 11.66
CA PHE A 253 -7.36 5.67 11.79
C PHE A 253 -8.78 5.58 11.21
N SER A 254 -9.18 4.39 10.75
CA SER A 254 -10.44 4.22 10.03
C SER A 254 -11.68 4.57 10.86
N ASP A 255 -11.64 4.33 12.16
CA ASP A 255 -12.70 4.66 13.11
C ASP A 255 -12.98 6.18 13.21
N VAL A 256 -11.96 7.00 12.97
CA VAL A 256 -12.10 8.48 13.04
C VAL A 256 -12.18 9.17 11.67
N LEU A 257 -11.75 8.50 10.59
CA LEU A 257 -11.65 9.11 9.26
C LEU A 257 -12.67 8.59 8.25
N LEU A 258 -13.08 7.31 8.34
CA LEU A 258 -13.83 6.65 7.26
C LEU A 258 -15.20 7.27 7.04
N GLU A 259 -16.00 7.45 8.10
CA GLU A 259 -17.33 8.07 7.99
C GLU A 259 -17.25 9.54 7.58
N LYS A 260 -16.24 10.27 8.06
CA LYS A 260 -15.99 11.64 7.61
C LYS A 260 -15.70 11.71 6.10
N LEU A 261 -14.94 10.76 5.57
CA LEU A 261 -14.65 10.66 4.14
C LEU A 261 -15.94 10.41 3.33
N LYS A 262 -16.74 9.42 3.73
CA LYS A 262 -18.00 9.09 3.04
C LYS A 262 -18.95 10.29 3.01
N ASN A 263 -19.20 10.88 4.18
CA ASN A 263 -20.09 12.02 4.31
C ASN A 263 -19.60 13.20 3.47
N ASN A 264 -18.31 13.52 3.51
CA ASN A 264 -17.76 14.65 2.77
C ASN A 264 -17.88 14.48 1.25
N ILE A 265 -17.71 13.27 0.71
CA ILE A 265 -17.92 12.98 -0.71
C ILE A 265 -19.37 13.25 -1.12
N GLN A 266 -20.33 12.82 -0.29
CA GLN A 266 -21.75 13.03 -0.53
C GLN A 266 -22.16 14.51 -0.38
N ASP A 267 -21.76 15.16 0.70
CA ASP A 267 -22.12 16.55 1.02
C ASP A 267 -21.57 17.53 -0.03
N LYS A 268 -20.35 17.31 -0.50
CA LYS A 268 -19.72 18.14 -1.54
C LYS A 268 -20.21 17.82 -2.95
N LYS A 269 -21.02 16.76 -3.13
CA LYS A 269 -21.55 16.32 -4.42
C LYS A 269 -20.45 16.10 -5.48
N TYR A 270 -19.33 15.49 -5.06
CA TYR A 270 -18.19 15.26 -5.94
C TYR A 270 -18.42 14.17 -6.99
N LEU A 271 -19.46 13.34 -6.83
CA LEU A 271 -19.76 12.27 -7.77
C LEU A 271 -20.68 12.75 -8.88
N PHE A 272 -20.35 12.37 -10.12
CA PHE A 272 -21.19 12.65 -11.29
C PHE A 272 -22.53 11.93 -11.20
N ASN A 273 -22.51 10.65 -10.82
CA ASN A 273 -23.72 9.87 -10.56
C ASN A 273 -23.97 9.78 -9.06
N ASN A 274 -25.15 10.21 -8.61
CA ASN A 274 -25.56 9.97 -7.24
C ASN A 274 -25.66 8.46 -7.01
N ARG A 275 -25.00 7.99 -5.97
CA ARG A 275 -25.09 6.61 -5.49
C ARG A 275 -25.76 6.64 -4.13
N ASP A 276 -26.77 5.80 -3.97
CA ASP A 276 -27.47 5.66 -2.68
C ASP A 276 -26.54 5.07 -1.63
N GLU A 277 -25.55 4.26 -2.05
CA GLU A 277 -24.56 3.67 -1.16
C GLU A 277 -23.13 3.74 -1.78
N LEU A 278 -22.25 4.42 -1.06
CA LEU A 278 -20.83 4.48 -1.38
C LEU A 278 -20.07 3.48 -0.49
N ILE A 279 -19.66 2.37 -1.09
CA ILE A 279 -18.92 1.34 -0.36
C ILE A 279 -17.44 1.68 -0.32
N ILE A 280 -17.00 2.20 0.83
CA ILE A 280 -15.57 2.37 1.16
C ILE A 280 -15.33 1.60 2.45
N VAL A 281 -14.33 0.69 2.41
CA VAL A 281 -14.03 -0.22 3.52
C VAL A 281 -12.53 -0.20 3.86
N PRO A 282 -12.16 -0.40 5.13
CA PRO A 282 -10.76 -0.61 5.48
C PRO A 282 -10.30 -1.98 4.97
N ALA A 283 -9.02 -2.08 4.62
CA ALA A 283 -8.38 -3.34 4.27
C ALA A 283 -8.41 -4.35 5.44
N ALA A 284 -8.59 -5.63 5.13
CA ALA A 284 -8.77 -6.68 6.12
C ALA A 284 -7.48 -7.49 6.41
N LEU A 285 -6.57 -7.58 5.44
CA LEU A 285 -5.42 -8.50 5.51
C LEU A 285 -4.17 -7.88 6.15
N GLY A 286 -4.18 -6.58 6.40
CA GLY A 286 -3.08 -5.89 7.08
C GLY A 286 -1.72 -6.13 6.41
N ASN A 287 -0.71 -6.47 7.22
CA ASN A 287 0.66 -6.71 6.75
C ASN A 287 0.83 -8.02 5.96
N ASP A 288 -0.16 -8.90 5.95
CA ASP A 288 -0.08 -10.17 5.22
C ASP A 288 -0.52 -10.02 3.75
N ALA A 289 -1.15 -8.91 3.40
CA ALA A 289 -1.65 -8.65 2.06
C ALA A 289 -0.55 -8.72 0.98
N GLY A 290 0.65 -8.17 1.25
CA GLY A 290 1.80 -8.23 0.34
C GLY A 290 2.26 -9.66 0.08
N ILE A 291 2.39 -10.46 1.15
CA ILE A 291 2.79 -11.88 1.07
C ILE A 291 1.77 -12.67 0.24
N ILE A 292 0.48 -12.56 0.57
CA ILE A 292 -0.60 -13.30 -0.07
C ILE A 292 -0.71 -12.93 -1.55
N GLY A 293 -0.74 -11.64 -1.85
CA GLY A 293 -0.96 -11.14 -3.20
C GLY A 293 0.21 -11.34 -4.15
N SER A 294 1.43 -11.47 -3.63
CA SER A 294 2.61 -11.77 -4.45
C SER A 294 2.52 -13.14 -5.12
N CYS A 295 1.75 -14.07 -4.57
CA CYS A 295 1.56 -15.45 -5.03
C CYS A 295 0.33 -15.66 -5.93
N GLN A 296 -0.42 -14.62 -6.23
CA GLN A 296 -1.67 -14.71 -7.00
C GLN A 296 -1.51 -14.37 -8.49
#